data_928b49c90fd8f3b1f24312ec5313f9b5
#
_entry.id   928b49c90fd8f3b1f24312ec5313f9b5
#
_cell.length_a   1.000
_cell.length_b   1.000
_cell.length_c   1.000
_cell.angle_alpha   90.00
_cell.angle_beta   90.00
_cell.angle_gamma   90.00
#
_symmetry.space_group_name_H-M   'P 1'
#
loop_
_entity.id
_entity.type
_entity.pdbx_description
1 polymer ?
#
loop_
_entity_poly.entity_id
_entity_poly.type
_entity_poly.pdbx_seq_one_letter_code
_entity_poly.pdbx_strand_id
1 'polypeptide(L)'
;MKIGIGYKLFEQRDDGKLFPLFIGKTTETPMNEWVIAENISYHPGFASRPGWHLGAKLPSAPWLMSANGTYKSQRGKRFKRVWCEVEYVMDIDYTEIVSNLPKKCFTDRLPDGGFYNFKESGNRLWVIADRIKITKIISEEDRQNIFNKIGYNEEVAFAPYKASFEKRMKKVI
;
A
#
# COMPACT_ATOMS: atom_id res chain seq x y z
N MET A 1 -20.52 -2.17 -11.69
CA MET A 1 -19.30 -1.96 -10.87
C MET A 1 -18.36 -3.10 -11.13
N LYS A 2 -17.22 -2.81 -11.74
CA LYS A 2 -16.13 -3.78 -11.94
C LYS A 2 -15.21 -3.74 -10.72
N ILE A 3 -14.73 -4.91 -10.28
CA ILE A 3 -13.92 -5.04 -9.06
C ILE A 3 -12.56 -5.63 -9.44
N GLY A 4 -11.51 -4.99 -8.95
CA GLY A 4 -10.15 -5.50 -8.95
C GLY A 4 -9.72 -5.94 -7.57
N ILE A 5 -8.72 -6.81 -7.52
CA ILE A 5 -8.07 -7.25 -6.28
C ILE A 5 -6.67 -6.63 -6.22
N GLY A 6 -6.33 -6.09 -5.08
CA GLY A 6 -5.01 -5.55 -4.78
C GLY A 6 -4.60 -5.87 -3.35
N TYR A 7 -3.41 -5.43 -2.99
CA TYR A 7 -2.82 -5.70 -1.68
C TYR A 7 -2.32 -4.41 -1.05
N LYS A 8 -2.62 -4.24 0.24
CA LYS A 8 -2.18 -3.06 1.00
C LYS A 8 -1.68 -3.43 2.38
N LEU A 9 -0.60 -2.78 2.80
CA LEU A 9 -0.06 -2.92 4.14
C LEU A 9 -0.76 -1.93 5.08
N PHE A 10 -1.28 -2.45 6.17
CA PHE A 10 -1.92 -1.67 7.24
C PHE A 10 -1.18 -1.85 8.56
N GLU A 11 -1.33 -0.89 9.43
CA GLU A 11 -1.01 -1.01 10.85
C GLU A 11 -2.20 -1.61 11.58
N GLN A 12 -1.99 -2.74 12.26
CA GLN A 12 -2.98 -3.36 13.12
C GLN A 12 -2.70 -2.99 14.58
N ARG A 13 -3.66 -2.39 15.25
CA ARG A 13 -3.56 -2.04 16.66
C ARG A 13 -4.01 -3.20 17.56
N ASP A 14 -3.78 -3.06 18.87
CA ASP A 14 -4.06 -4.11 19.86
C ASP A 14 -5.54 -4.52 19.93
N ASP A 15 -6.44 -3.60 19.57
CA ASP A 15 -7.89 -3.83 19.43
C ASP A 15 -8.29 -4.52 18.11
N GLY A 16 -7.32 -4.88 17.28
CA GLY A 16 -7.53 -5.51 15.98
C GLY A 16 -7.85 -4.55 14.82
N LYS A 17 -8.06 -3.28 15.10
CA LYS A 17 -8.42 -2.27 14.10
C LYS A 17 -7.26 -1.96 13.15
N LEU A 18 -7.61 -1.63 11.91
CA LEU A 18 -6.65 -1.36 10.84
C LEU A 18 -6.55 0.13 10.54
N PHE A 19 -5.33 0.60 10.36
CA PHE A 19 -5.03 2.00 10.06
C PHE A 19 -4.02 2.10 8.91
N PRO A 20 -4.14 3.11 8.04
CA PRO A 20 -3.12 3.36 7.01
C PRO A 20 -1.77 3.71 7.65
N LEU A 21 -0.67 3.37 6.96
CA LEU A 21 0.70 3.59 7.50
C LEU A 21 1.11 5.06 7.53
N PHE A 22 0.65 5.85 6.58
CA PHE A 22 1.18 7.21 6.36
C PHE A 22 0.08 8.27 6.38
N ILE A 23 -0.75 8.30 5.35
CA ILE A 23 -1.84 9.26 5.20
C ILE A 23 -3.09 8.68 5.84
N GLY A 24 -3.84 9.49 6.60
CA GLY A 24 -5.04 9.02 7.31
C GLY A 24 -4.77 8.05 8.47
N LYS A 25 -3.53 7.99 8.98
CA LYS A 25 -3.10 7.03 10.01
C LYS A 25 -3.83 7.13 11.36
N THR A 26 -4.65 8.14 11.54
CA THR A 26 -5.49 8.32 12.73
C THR A 26 -6.94 7.87 12.50
N THR A 27 -7.32 7.61 11.25
CA THR A 27 -8.66 7.19 10.87
C THR A 27 -8.66 5.67 10.65
N GLU A 28 -9.54 4.97 11.32
CA GLU A 28 -9.74 3.53 11.12
C GLU A 28 -10.20 3.25 9.69
N THR A 29 -9.65 2.18 9.11
CA THR A 29 -10.15 1.63 7.85
C THR A 29 -10.89 0.33 8.16
N PRO A 30 -12.23 0.34 8.23
CA PRO A 30 -13.01 -0.81 8.62
C PRO A 30 -12.92 -1.94 7.57
N MET A 31 -13.04 -3.19 8.04
CA MET A 31 -13.14 -4.34 7.14
C MET A 31 -14.55 -4.45 6.56
N ASN A 32 -14.62 -4.96 5.33
CA ASN A 32 -15.86 -5.23 4.60
C ASN A 32 -16.74 -4.00 4.27
N GLU A 33 -16.18 -2.81 4.41
CA GLU A 33 -16.83 -1.55 4.04
C GLU A 33 -16.05 -0.84 2.95
N TRP A 34 -16.77 -0.14 2.06
CA TRP A 34 -16.14 0.71 1.06
C TRP A 34 -15.65 2.01 1.69
N VAL A 35 -14.35 2.26 1.58
CA VAL A 35 -13.71 3.48 2.09
C VAL A 35 -13.15 4.29 0.93
N ILE A 36 -13.66 5.50 0.78
CA ILE A 36 -13.20 6.46 -0.22
C ILE A 36 -11.85 7.05 0.22
N ALA A 37 -10.96 7.28 -0.73
CA ALA A 37 -9.69 7.93 -0.43
C ALA A 37 -9.92 9.38 0.01
N GLU A 38 -9.39 9.73 1.18
CA GLU A 38 -9.39 11.11 1.64
C GLU A 38 -8.44 11.94 0.79
N ASN A 39 -8.88 13.15 0.42
CA ASN A 39 -8.00 14.13 -0.21
C ASN A 39 -7.15 14.84 0.86
N ILE A 40 -6.20 14.10 1.42
CA ILE A 40 -5.27 14.66 2.40
C ILE A 40 -4.07 15.21 1.64
N SER A 41 -3.94 16.52 1.66
CA SER A 41 -2.81 17.22 1.08
C SER A 41 -1.53 16.93 1.84
N TYR A 42 -0.50 16.53 1.09
CA TYR A 42 0.91 16.61 1.39
C TYR A 42 1.40 16.03 2.73
N HIS A 43 2.12 14.93 2.65
CA HIS A 43 3.04 14.49 3.70
C HIS A 43 4.47 14.83 3.25
N PRO A 44 5.27 15.57 4.05
CA PRO A 44 6.65 15.88 3.69
C PRO A 44 7.46 14.63 3.33
N GLY A 45 8.13 14.65 2.19
CA GLY A 45 8.96 13.54 1.72
C GLY A 45 8.24 12.50 0.84
N PHE A 46 6.95 12.66 0.59
CA PHE A 46 6.20 11.81 -0.35
C PHE A 46 5.67 12.63 -1.54
N ALA A 47 5.64 12.01 -2.71
CA ALA A 47 4.93 12.57 -3.84
C ALA A 47 3.43 12.57 -3.54
N SER A 48 2.77 13.72 -3.72
CA SER A 48 1.31 13.80 -3.57
C SER A 48 0.66 13.04 -4.73
N ARG A 49 0.02 11.92 -4.41
CA ARG A 49 -0.77 11.12 -5.33
C ARG A 49 -2.07 10.75 -4.63
N PRO A 50 -3.12 11.55 -4.80
CA PRO A 50 -4.43 11.25 -4.22
C PRO A 50 -4.94 9.87 -4.64
N GLY A 51 -5.52 9.14 -3.71
CA GLY A 51 -6.01 7.78 -3.92
C GLY A 51 -5.38 6.74 -2.99
N TRP A 52 -6.00 5.58 -2.92
CA TRP A 52 -5.48 4.42 -2.22
C TRP A 52 -4.37 3.75 -3.03
N HIS A 53 -3.18 3.61 -2.46
CA HIS A 53 -2.04 2.95 -3.08
C HIS A 53 -2.04 1.46 -2.76
N LEU A 54 -2.12 0.62 -3.77
CA LEU A 54 -2.21 -0.84 -3.66
C LEU A 54 -1.10 -1.51 -4.47
N GLY A 55 -0.57 -2.63 -4.00
CA GLY A 55 0.18 -3.55 -4.86
C GLY A 55 -0.79 -4.25 -5.81
N ALA A 56 -0.49 -4.24 -7.12
CA ALA A 56 -1.45 -4.69 -8.14
C ALA A 56 -1.71 -6.20 -8.13
N LYS A 57 -0.68 -7.03 -7.90
CA LYS A 57 -0.78 -8.48 -8.05
C LYS A 57 -0.20 -9.26 -6.86
N LEU A 58 0.46 -8.58 -5.95
CA LEU A 58 1.11 -9.22 -4.83
C LEU A 58 1.30 -8.26 -3.65
N PRO A 59 1.32 -8.81 -2.43
CA PRO A 59 1.65 -8.07 -1.22
C PRO A 59 3.16 -7.76 -1.20
N SER A 60 3.60 -6.85 -2.07
CA SER A 60 4.99 -6.40 -2.19
C SER A 60 5.21 -5.10 -1.41
N ALA A 61 6.37 -4.55 -1.43
CA ALA A 61 6.93 -3.44 -0.69
C ALA A 61 7.69 -3.89 0.57
N PRO A 62 8.68 -4.78 0.39
CA PRO A 62 9.44 -5.34 1.51
C PRO A 62 10.15 -4.29 2.34
N TRP A 63 10.48 -3.13 1.75
CA TRP A 63 11.08 -2.00 2.47
C TRP A 63 10.16 -1.33 3.51
N LEU A 64 8.86 -1.61 3.48
CA LEU A 64 7.90 -1.12 4.48
C LEU A 64 7.76 -2.06 5.68
N MET A 65 8.23 -3.31 5.55
CA MET A 65 8.21 -4.28 6.62
C MET A 65 9.44 -4.09 7.53
N SER A 66 9.23 -4.08 8.83
CA SER A 66 10.32 -4.29 9.76
C SER A 66 10.72 -5.77 9.78
N ALA A 67 11.94 -6.08 10.24
CA ALA A 67 12.46 -7.45 10.30
C ALA A 67 11.53 -8.47 10.99
N ASN A 68 10.63 -8.02 11.86
CA ASN A 68 9.70 -8.87 12.61
C ASN A 68 8.22 -8.53 12.36
N GLY A 69 7.89 -7.89 11.24
CA GLY A 69 6.52 -7.46 10.97
C GLY A 69 5.99 -6.39 11.93
N THR A 70 6.84 -5.86 12.81
CA THR A 70 6.48 -4.82 13.78
C THR A 70 7.22 -3.53 13.48
N TYR A 71 6.57 -2.42 13.74
CA TYR A 71 7.14 -1.09 13.59
C TYR A 71 7.13 -0.36 14.93
N LYS A 72 8.23 0.30 15.27
CA LYS A 72 8.28 1.17 16.45
C LYS A 72 7.82 2.56 16.04
N SER A 73 6.69 3.02 16.55
CA SER A 73 6.24 4.39 16.30
C SER A 73 7.18 5.39 16.97
N GLN A 74 7.16 6.65 16.52
CA GLN A 74 7.91 7.74 17.13
C GLN A 74 7.59 7.97 18.62
N ARG A 75 6.47 7.40 19.12
CA ARG A 75 6.06 7.46 20.54
C ARG A 75 6.39 6.18 21.31
N GLY A 76 7.25 5.31 20.79
CA GLY A 76 7.66 4.07 21.47
C GLY A 76 6.64 2.93 21.45
N LYS A 77 5.42 3.14 20.93
CA LYS A 77 4.44 2.06 20.74
C LYS A 77 4.84 1.20 19.55
N ARG A 78 4.74 -0.09 19.69
CA ARG A 78 4.93 -1.05 18.60
C ARG A 78 3.57 -1.42 18.03
N PHE A 79 3.42 -1.38 16.71
CA PHE A 79 2.24 -1.82 16.02
C PHE A 79 2.63 -2.94 15.06
N LYS A 80 1.76 -3.92 14.96
CA LYS A 80 1.91 -4.98 13.97
C LYS A 80 1.52 -4.45 12.60
N ARG A 81 2.35 -4.69 11.59
CA ARG A 81 1.98 -4.47 10.19
C ARG A 81 1.43 -5.75 9.61
N VAL A 82 0.32 -5.63 8.91
CA VAL A 82 -0.35 -6.77 8.27
C VAL A 82 -0.65 -6.44 6.81
N TRP A 83 -0.45 -7.42 5.96
CA TRP A 83 -0.93 -7.35 4.59
C TRP A 83 -2.41 -7.67 4.53
N CYS A 84 -3.15 -6.87 3.80
CA CYS A 84 -4.55 -7.10 3.53
C CYS A 84 -4.77 -7.26 2.03
N GLU A 85 -5.65 -8.19 1.69
CA GLU A 85 -6.30 -8.23 0.40
C GLU A 85 -7.40 -7.20 0.41
N VAL A 86 -7.49 -6.44 -0.67
CA VAL A 86 -8.51 -5.39 -0.82
C VAL A 86 -9.16 -5.48 -2.19
N GLU A 87 -10.45 -5.27 -2.22
CA GLU A 87 -11.18 -4.96 -3.45
C GLU A 87 -11.04 -3.46 -3.76
N TYR A 88 -10.99 -3.11 -5.03
CA TYR A 88 -11.07 -1.72 -5.49
C TYR A 88 -11.97 -1.59 -6.72
N VAL A 89 -12.59 -0.45 -6.91
CA VAL A 89 -13.47 -0.21 -8.06
C VAL A 89 -12.64 0.06 -9.31
N MET A 90 -13.02 -0.58 -10.43
CA MET A 90 -12.35 -0.52 -11.73
C MET A 90 -13.30 -0.03 -12.84
N ASP A 91 -14.22 0.87 -12.55
CA ASP A 91 -15.21 1.29 -13.54
C ASP A 91 -14.58 2.18 -14.61
N ILE A 92 -13.61 3.04 -14.25
CA ILE A 92 -12.96 3.98 -15.15
C ILE A 92 -11.44 3.88 -15.01
N ASP A 93 -10.76 3.47 -16.08
CA ASP A 93 -9.29 3.41 -16.15
C ASP A 93 -8.71 4.75 -16.61
N TYR A 94 -7.99 5.42 -15.72
CA TYR A 94 -7.30 6.68 -16.00
C TYR A 94 -5.80 6.50 -16.32
N THR A 95 -5.32 5.29 -16.52
CA THR A 95 -3.88 5.00 -16.72
C THR A 95 -3.29 5.80 -17.86
N GLU A 96 -3.93 5.82 -19.01
CA GLU A 96 -3.46 6.57 -20.18
C GLU A 96 -3.48 8.08 -19.93
N ILE A 97 -4.57 8.60 -19.40
CA ILE A 97 -4.71 10.02 -19.07
C ILE A 97 -3.62 10.46 -18.10
N VAL A 98 -3.44 9.72 -17.01
CA VAL A 98 -2.42 10.02 -15.99
C VAL A 98 -1.02 9.94 -16.57
N SER A 99 -0.74 9.00 -17.48
CA SER A 99 0.58 8.87 -18.12
C SER A 99 0.97 10.12 -18.93
N ASN A 100 0.01 10.91 -19.37
CA ASN A 100 0.20 12.14 -20.12
C ASN A 100 0.21 13.42 -19.25
N LEU A 101 -0.14 13.30 -17.95
CA LEU A 101 -0.06 14.44 -17.04
C LEU A 101 1.40 14.77 -16.66
N PRO A 102 1.74 16.05 -16.44
CA PRO A 102 3.11 16.45 -16.08
C PRO A 102 3.64 15.76 -14.83
N LYS A 103 2.80 15.58 -13.80
CA LYS A 103 3.17 14.95 -12.53
C LYS A 103 2.91 13.45 -12.49
N LYS A 104 2.40 12.85 -13.57
CA LYS A 104 1.99 11.43 -13.63
C LYS A 104 1.03 11.02 -12.48
N CYS A 105 0.19 11.94 -12.06
CA CYS A 105 -0.86 11.75 -11.07
C CYS A 105 -1.92 12.84 -11.16
N PHE A 106 -3.08 12.61 -10.58
CA PHE A 106 -4.04 13.68 -10.33
C PHE A 106 -3.51 14.62 -9.24
N THR A 107 -3.88 15.90 -9.30
CA THR A 107 -3.56 16.89 -8.26
C THR A 107 -4.61 16.92 -7.16
N ASP A 108 -5.84 16.57 -7.52
CA ASP A 108 -7.01 16.49 -6.64
C ASP A 108 -7.43 15.04 -6.44
N ARG A 109 -8.56 14.85 -5.76
CA ARG A 109 -9.15 13.53 -5.57
C ARG A 109 -9.36 12.82 -6.92
N LEU A 110 -9.05 11.53 -6.94
CA LEU A 110 -9.37 10.66 -8.07
C LEU A 110 -10.90 10.62 -8.26
N PRO A 111 -11.40 10.75 -9.50
CA PRO A 111 -12.85 10.68 -9.74
C PRO A 111 -13.48 9.37 -9.25
N ASP A 112 -14.76 9.44 -8.88
CA ASP A 112 -15.52 8.31 -8.35
C ASP A 112 -15.48 7.10 -9.29
N GLY A 113 -15.18 5.94 -8.72
CA GLY A 113 -15.03 4.69 -9.47
C GLY A 113 -13.77 4.59 -10.32
N GLY A 114 -12.88 5.56 -10.21
CA GLY A 114 -11.66 5.63 -10.99
C GLY A 114 -10.49 4.88 -10.38
N PHE A 115 -9.62 4.40 -11.25
CA PHE A 115 -8.31 3.88 -10.88
C PHE A 115 -7.29 4.18 -11.98
N TYR A 116 -6.00 4.06 -11.65
CA TYR A 116 -4.95 4.02 -12.64
C TYR A 116 -3.76 3.17 -12.16
N ASN A 117 -3.03 2.62 -13.11
CA ASN A 117 -1.82 1.88 -12.86
C ASN A 117 -0.63 2.82 -12.85
N PHE A 118 0.23 2.66 -11.86
CA PHE A 118 1.48 3.38 -11.74
C PHE A 118 2.64 2.41 -11.67
N LYS A 119 3.56 2.51 -12.64
CA LYS A 119 4.75 1.68 -12.70
C LYS A 119 5.92 2.41 -12.06
N GLU A 120 6.44 1.87 -10.98
CA GLU A 120 7.64 2.36 -10.32
C GLU A 120 8.90 1.67 -10.88
N SER A 121 10.08 2.25 -10.60
CA SER A 121 11.35 1.61 -10.91
C SER A 121 11.40 0.17 -10.36
N GLY A 122 11.98 -0.76 -11.11
CA GLY A 122 12.05 -2.17 -10.72
C GLY A 122 10.79 -2.99 -11.06
N ASN A 123 10.02 -2.56 -12.05
CA ASN A 123 8.81 -3.24 -12.55
C ASN A 123 7.69 -3.43 -11.53
N ARG A 124 7.72 -2.70 -10.42
CA ARG A 124 6.64 -2.75 -9.44
C ARG A 124 5.44 -1.99 -9.97
N LEU A 125 4.32 -2.69 -10.03
CA LEU A 125 3.06 -2.14 -10.48
C LEU A 125 2.19 -1.80 -9.26
N TRP A 126 1.86 -0.53 -9.14
CA TRP A 126 0.92 -0.01 -8.18
C TRP A 126 -0.41 0.27 -8.86
N VAL A 127 -1.48 0.07 -8.13
CA VAL A 127 -2.80 0.61 -8.45
C VAL A 127 -3.08 1.76 -7.51
N ILE A 128 -3.53 2.86 -8.08
CA ILE A 128 -4.08 3.98 -7.31
C ILE A 128 -5.58 3.98 -7.57
N ALA A 129 -6.37 3.86 -6.52
CA ALA A 129 -7.82 3.71 -6.61
C ALA A 129 -8.56 4.75 -5.77
N ASP A 130 -9.75 5.16 -6.24
CA ASP A 130 -10.63 6.08 -5.54
C ASP A 130 -11.12 5.48 -4.20
N ARG A 131 -11.48 4.20 -4.20
CA ARG A 131 -12.01 3.52 -3.02
C ARG A 131 -11.57 2.08 -2.94
N ILE A 132 -11.52 1.59 -1.72
CA ILE A 132 -11.19 0.20 -1.41
C ILE A 132 -12.16 -0.40 -0.40
N LYS A 133 -12.18 -1.73 -0.36
CA LYS A 133 -12.83 -2.52 0.69
C LYS A 133 -11.84 -3.59 1.14
N ILE A 134 -11.47 -3.59 2.41
CA ILE A 134 -10.61 -4.65 2.97
C ILE A 134 -11.44 -5.92 3.11
N THR A 135 -11.01 -6.99 2.46
CA THR A 135 -11.74 -8.28 2.45
C THR A 135 -11.10 -9.31 3.35
N LYS A 136 -9.77 -9.28 3.50
CA LYS A 136 -9.04 -10.28 4.26
C LYS A 136 -7.72 -9.73 4.79
N ILE A 137 -7.38 -10.07 6.05
CA ILE A 137 -5.99 -9.99 6.53
C ILE A 137 -5.27 -11.24 6.06
N ILE A 138 -4.17 -11.08 5.35
CA ILE A 138 -3.40 -12.18 4.76
C ILE A 138 -2.44 -12.74 5.81
N SER A 139 -2.50 -14.04 6.05
CA SER A 139 -1.52 -14.74 6.87
C SER A 139 -0.14 -14.77 6.18
N GLU A 140 0.90 -15.04 6.94
CA GLU A 140 2.24 -15.24 6.38
C GLU A 140 2.27 -16.43 5.40
N GLU A 141 1.55 -17.50 5.72
CA GLU A 141 1.41 -18.68 4.87
C GLU A 141 0.71 -18.34 3.55
N ASP A 142 -0.42 -17.64 3.60
CA ASP A 142 -1.14 -17.18 2.40
C ASP A 142 -0.24 -16.27 1.54
N ARG A 143 0.52 -15.38 2.16
CA ARG A 143 1.46 -14.49 1.47
C ARG A 143 2.53 -15.28 0.74
N GLN A 144 3.13 -16.26 1.41
CA GLN A 144 4.14 -17.12 0.79
C GLN A 144 3.55 -17.95 -0.35
N ASN A 145 2.33 -18.47 -0.19
CA ASN A 145 1.62 -19.19 -1.24
C ASN A 145 1.37 -18.33 -2.49
N ILE A 146 0.99 -17.05 -2.31
CA ILE A 146 0.86 -16.09 -3.41
C ILE A 146 2.21 -15.92 -4.12
N PHE A 147 3.30 -15.71 -3.38
CA PHE A 147 4.64 -15.54 -3.95
C PHE A 147 5.09 -16.78 -4.73
N ASN A 148 4.92 -17.96 -4.17
CA ASN A 148 5.28 -19.22 -4.81
C ASN A 148 4.51 -19.42 -6.13
N LYS A 149 3.20 -19.13 -6.12
CA LYS A 149 2.34 -19.27 -7.30
C LYS A 149 2.76 -18.40 -8.48
N ILE A 150 3.32 -17.23 -8.22
CA ILE A 150 3.74 -16.28 -9.26
C ILE A 150 5.26 -16.25 -9.50
N GLY A 151 6.02 -17.10 -8.78
CA GLY A 151 7.48 -17.13 -8.88
C GLY A 151 8.16 -15.87 -8.33
N TYR A 152 7.55 -15.18 -7.35
CA TYR A 152 8.13 -13.99 -6.75
C TYR A 152 9.03 -14.35 -5.58
N ASN A 153 10.26 -13.84 -5.58
CA ASN A 153 11.21 -13.98 -4.47
C ASN A 153 11.41 -12.64 -3.78
N GLU A 154 10.91 -12.52 -2.55
CA GLU A 154 10.95 -11.30 -1.77
C GLU A 154 12.39 -10.90 -1.37
N GLU A 155 13.26 -11.86 -1.07
CA GLU A 155 14.66 -11.59 -0.73
C GLU A 155 15.41 -10.97 -1.90
N VAL A 156 15.22 -11.52 -3.11
CA VAL A 156 15.81 -10.97 -4.34
C VAL A 156 15.26 -9.57 -4.61
N ALA A 157 13.96 -9.37 -4.44
CA ALA A 157 13.34 -8.06 -4.62
C ALA A 157 13.78 -7.03 -3.58
N PHE A 158 14.13 -7.47 -2.35
CA PHE A 158 14.58 -6.61 -1.27
C PHE A 158 16.09 -6.31 -1.33
N ALA A 159 16.90 -7.16 -1.95
CA ALA A 159 18.35 -7.04 -2.00
C ALA A 159 18.87 -5.62 -2.35
N PRO A 160 18.31 -4.90 -3.33
CA PRO A 160 18.73 -3.53 -3.66
C PRO A 160 18.49 -2.51 -2.54
N TYR A 161 17.58 -2.80 -1.63
CA TYR A 161 17.18 -1.90 -0.54
C TYR A 161 17.85 -2.24 0.79
N LYS A 162 18.46 -3.44 0.91
CA LYS A 162 19.00 -3.98 2.14
C LYS A 162 20.02 -3.04 2.78
N ALA A 163 20.99 -2.54 2.04
CA ALA A 163 22.02 -1.64 2.53
C ALA A 163 21.44 -0.30 3.03
N SER A 164 20.46 0.25 2.32
CA SER A 164 19.79 1.48 2.72
C SER A 164 18.93 1.27 3.98
N PHE A 165 18.30 0.13 4.11
CA PHE A 165 17.50 -0.25 5.27
C PHE A 165 18.41 -0.42 6.50
N GLU A 166 19.50 -1.17 6.40
CA GLU A 166 20.48 -1.36 7.48
C GLU A 166 21.08 -0.04 7.96
N LYS A 167 21.40 0.87 7.03
CA LYS A 167 21.90 2.21 7.37
C LYS A 167 20.88 3.04 8.15
N ARG A 168 19.60 2.91 7.83
CA ARG A 168 18.52 3.59 8.57
C ARG A 168 18.31 2.98 9.96
N MET A 169 18.37 1.66 10.08
CA MET A 169 18.22 0.98 11.36
C MET A 169 19.35 1.31 12.33
N LYS A 170 20.60 1.45 11.85
CA LYS A 170 21.76 1.87 12.67
C LYS A 170 21.66 3.31 13.19
N LYS A 171 20.85 4.17 12.60
CA LYS A 171 20.61 5.54 13.06
C LYS A 171 19.51 5.66 14.13
N VAL A 172 18.82 4.56 14.44
CA VAL A 172 17.70 4.52 15.39
C VAL A 172 18.07 3.82 16.70
N ILE A 173 19.31 3.31 16.78
CA ILE A 173 19.94 2.79 17.99
C ILE A 173 20.92 3.86 18.51
#